data_9218dd2a6a4fac019bd492ac4e4ff1ce
#
_entry.id   9218dd2a6a4fac019bd492ac4e4ff1ce
#
_cell.length_a   1.000
_cell.length_b   1.000
_cell.length_c   1.000
_cell.angle_alpha   90.00
_cell.angle_beta   90.00
_cell.angle_gamma   90.00
#
_symmetry.space_group_name_H-M   'P 1'
#
loop_
_entity.id
_entity.type
_entity.pdbx_description
1 polymer ?
#
loop_
_entity_poly.entity_id
_entity_poly.type
_entity_poly.pdbx_seq_one_letter_code
_entity_poly.pdbx_strand_id
1 'polypeptide(L)' 'MNMTPREFVKRTMEHIKELTEGLSEAEYDNCLEQLSFEIEEEHQKLNWSPDIED' A
#
# COMPACT_ATOMS: atom_id res chain seq x y z
N MET A 1 0.55 -12.51 -16.58
CA MET A 1 -0.43 -11.62 -16.40
C MET A 1 0.09 -10.32 -15.91
N ASN A 2 -0.29 -9.31 -16.50
CA ASN A 2 0.31 -8.05 -16.20
C ASN A 2 -0.69 -7.06 -15.72
N MET A 3 -0.52 -6.67 -14.51
CA MET A 3 -1.35 -5.65 -13.92
C MET A 3 -0.55 -4.36 -13.91
N THR A 4 -1.12 -3.31 -14.43
CA THR A 4 -0.44 -2.03 -14.39
C THR A 4 -0.42 -1.51 -12.97
N PRO A 5 0.51 -0.63 -12.64
CA PRO A 5 0.52 -0.06 -11.30
C PRO A 5 -0.78 0.65 -10.96
N ARG A 6 -1.39 1.30 -11.93
CA ARG A 6 -2.64 1.98 -11.68
C ARG A 6 -3.75 0.98 -11.33
N GLU A 7 -3.80 -0.12 -12.06
CA GLU A 7 -4.80 -1.13 -11.79
C GLU A 7 -4.54 -1.79 -10.44
N PHE A 8 -3.29 -2.00 -10.11
CA PHE A 8 -2.93 -2.57 -8.81
C PHE A 8 -3.44 -1.67 -7.69
N VAL A 9 -3.21 -0.38 -7.81
CA VAL A 9 -3.65 0.55 -6.78
C VAL A 9 -5.16 0.55 -6.69
N LYS A 10 -5.84 0.55 -7.81
CA LYS A 10 -7.28 0.58 -7.82
C LYS A 10 -7.87 -0.64 -7.11
N ARG A 11 -7.37 -1.82 -7.46
CA ARG A 11 -7.89 -3.04 -6.86
C ARG A 11 -7.57 -3.13 -5.38
N THR A 12 -6.38 -2.69 -5.03
CA THR A 12 -5.96 -2.71 -3.64
C THR A 12 -6.82 -1.79 -2.81
N MET A 13 -7.11 -0.61 -3.33
CA MET A 13 -7.93 0.33 -2.60
C MET A 13 -9.36 -0.19 -2.43
N GLU A 14 -9.88 -0.85 -3.43
CA GLU A 14 -11.21 -1.43 -3.31
C GLU A 14 -11.24 -2.49 -2.22
N HIS A 15 -10.20 -3.30 -2.18
CA HIS A 15 -10.10 -4.33 -1.17
C HIS A 15 -9.96 -3.72 0.23
N ILE A 16 -9.15 -2.68 0.33
CA ILE A 16 -8.97 -1.99 1.60
C ILE A 16 -10.29 -1.43 2.08
N LYS A 17 -11.06 -0.84 1.19
CA LYS A 17 -12.33 -0.27 1.59
C LYS A 17 -13.28 -1.34 2.08
N GLU A 18 -13.25 -2.52 1.48
CA GLU A 18 -14.08 -3.60 1.94
C GLU A 18 -13.67 -4.05 3.33
N LEU A 19 -12.38 -4.19 3.55
CA LEU A 19 -11.89 -4.68 4.82
C LEU A 19 -12.14 -3.69 5.94
N THR A 20 -12.18 -2.41 5.63
CA THR A 20 -12.36 -1.39 6.64
C THR A 20 -13.78 -0.86 6.72
N GLU A 21 -14.68 -1.52 6.06
CA GLU A 21 -16.06 -1.09 6.09
C GLU A 21 -16.58 -1.12 7.51
N GLY A 22 -17.24 -0.06 7.93
CA GLY A 22 -17.76 -0.01 9.29
C GLY A 22 -16.82 0.62 10.30
N LEU A 23 -15.59 0.87 9.91
CA LEU A 23 -14.68 1.52 10.84
C LEU A 23 -14.95 3.01 10.90
N SER A 24 -14.64 3.60 12.03
CA SER A 24 -14.71 5.04 12.15
C SER A 24 -13.58 5.66 11.35
N GLU A 25 -13.68 6.95 11.14
CA GLU A 25 -12.67 7.65 10.39
C GLU A 25 -11.31 7.54 11.06
N ALA A 26 -11.29 7.64 12.38
CA ALA A 26 -10.03 7.54 13.10
C ALA A 26 -9.42 6.16 12.97
N GLU A 27 -10.26 5.13 13.03
CA GLU A 27 -9.77 3.78 12.87
C GLU A 27 -9.27 3.52 11.45
N TYR A 28 -9.98 4.06 10.49
CA TYR A 28 -9.58 3.92 9.11
C TYR A 28 -8.22 4.59 8.89
N ASP A 29 -8.07 5.78 9.45
CA ASP A 29 -6.79 6.49 9.33
C ASP A 29 -5.66 5.69 9.94
N ASN A 30 -5.92 5.08 11.08
CA ASN A 30 -4.90 4.27 11.75
C ASN A 30 -4.53 3.06 10.90
N CYS A 31 -5.52 2.44 10.28
CA CYS A 31 -5.25 1.30 9.42
C CYS A 31 -4.39 1.70 8.23
N LEU A 32 -4.69 2.83 7.63
CA LEU A 32 -3.91 3.29 6.50
C LEU A 32 -2.48 3.62 6.91
N GLU A 33 -2.32 4.16 8.09
CA GLU A 33 -1.00 4.48 8.58
C GLU A 33 -0.17 3.21 8.77
N GLN A 34 -0.76 2.22 9.40
CA GLN A 34 -0.07 0.95 9.59
C GLN A 34 0.29 0.30 8.26
N LEU A 35 -0.64 0.37 7.32
CA LEU A 35 -0.41 -0.21 6.02
C LEU A 35 0.75 0.49 5.32
N SER A 36 0.82 1.79 5.43
CA SER A 36 1.89 2.52 4.75
C SER A 36 3.26 2.15 5.30
N PHE A 37 3.36 1.86 6.59
CA PHE A 37 4.60 1.38 7.15
C PHE A 37 5.01 0.05 6.52
N GLU A 38 4.05 -0.84 6.37
CA GLU A 38 4.35 -2.15 5.80
C GLU A 38 4.75 -2.05 4.34
N ILE A 39 4.08 -1.18 3.61
CA ILE A 39 4.40 -0.99 2.21
C ILE A 39 5.80 -0.44 2.06
N GLU A 40 6.15 0.50 2.89
CA GLU A 40 7.48 1.08 2.84
C GLU A 40 8.53 0.03 3.14
N GLU A 41 8.26 -0.82 4.09
CA GLU A 41 9.18 -1.88 4.46
C GLU A 41 9.37 -2.85 3.30
N GLU A 42 8.29 -3.22 2.64
CA GLU A 42 8.37 -4.09 1.48
C GLU A 42 9.18 -3.44 0.38
N HIS A 43 9.01 -2.16 0.20
CA HIS A 43 9.73 -1.45 -0.81
C HIS A 43 11.23 -1.48 -0.53
N GLN A 44 11.59 -1.36 0.72
CA GLN A 44 12.99 -1.40 1.09
C GLN A 44 13.60 -2.78 0.91
N LYS A 45 12.78 -3.80 1.07
CA LYS A 45 13.28 -5.16 0.90
C LYS A 45 13.76 -5.43 -0.50
N LEU A 46 13.29 -4.69 -1.46
CA LEU A 46 13.73 -4.85 -2.82
C LEU A 46 15.20 -4.46 -2.97
N ASN A 47 15.78 -3.98 -1.91
CA ASN A 47 17.16 -3.58 -1.94
C ASN A 47 17.35 -2.57 -3.02
N TRP A 48 16.41 -1.69 -3.10
CA TRP A 48 16.39 -0.72 -4.14
C TRP A 48 17.40 0.34 -3.87
N SER A 49 18.35 0.46 -4.71
CA SER A 49 19.38 1.40 -4.45
C SER A 49 19.55 2.25 -5.65
N PRO A 50 18.70 3.15 -5.81
CA PRO A 50 18.66 3.97 -7.00
C PRO A 50 19.93 4.69 -7.23
N ASP A 51 20.52 4.93 -6.23
CA ASP A 51 21.68 5.60 -6.37
C ASP A 51 22.60 4.86 -7.15
N ILE A 52 22.34 3.79 -7.10
CA ILE A 52 23.15 3.09 -7.77
C ILE A 52 23.19 3.39 -9.07
N GLU A 53 22.69 3.74 -9.09
CA GLU A 53 22.68 3.97 -9.97
C GLU A 53 23.22 4.63 -10.43
N ASP A 54 23.49 4.90 -10.16
CA ASP A 54 23.89 5.49 -10.38
C ASP A 54 24.28 5.59 -10.60
#